data_9bcb8bfb7b82435147e200454fae64de
#
_entry.id   9bcb8bfb7b82435147e200454fae64de
#
_cell.length_a   1.000
_cell.length_b   1.000
_cell.length_c   1.000
_cell.angle_alpha   90.00
_cell.angle_beta   90.00
_cell.angle_gamma   90.00
#
_symmetry.space_group_name_H-M   'P 1'
#
loop_
_entity.id
_entity.type
_entity.pdbx_description
1 polymer ?
#
loop_
_entity_poly.entity_id
_entity_poly.type
_entity_poly.pdbx_seq_one_letter_code
_entity_poly.pdbx_strand_id
1 'polypeptide(L)'
;MYKSGINGVLLAHQIPAGKEVLNMFVDRARIYIKSGKGGGGAVTFRREPFVPEGGPDGGDGGRGGDVIFQADRNLRTLMDFRYKRKYEAENGQNGMKKKRFGKAGENLVIKVPMGTIVIDEATGRVMKDLTEDGESFVAAKGGRGGRG
;
A
#
# COMPACT_ATOMS: atom_id res chain seq x y z
N MET A 1 3.08 -12.19 1.98
CA MET A 1 3.45 -11.97 0.57
C MET A 1 2.65 -10.83 -0.01
N TYR A 2 3.35 -9.93 -0.66
CA TYR A 2 2.71 -8.74 -1.23
C TYR A 2 2.23 -9.03 -2.64
N LYS A 3 1.05 -8.54 -2.96
CA LYS A 3 0.48 -8.72 -4.29
C LYS A 3 0.56 -7.39 -5.04
N SER A 4 0.73 -7.47 -6.34
CA SER A 4 0.63 -6.30 -7.19
C SER A 4 -0.82 -6.15 -7.62
N GLY A 5 -1.21 -4.95 -7.98
CA GLY A 5 -2.56 -4.67 -8.42
C GLY A 5 -3.52 -4.43 -7.27
N ILE A 6 -4.81 -4.49 -7.57
CA ILE A 6 -5.84 -4.17 -6.60
C ILE A 6 -6.14 -5.40 -5.74
N ASN A 7 -6.12 -5.20 -4.44
CA ASN A 7 -6.40 -6.27 -3.49
C ASN A 7 -7.58 -5.90 -2.61
N GLY A 8 -8.53 -6.83 -2.47
CA GLY A 8 -9.63 -6.67 -1.54
C GLY A 8 -9.18 -6.99 -0.12
N VAL A 9 -9.55 -6.16 0.80
CA VAL A 9 -9.20 -6.31 2.21
C VAL A 9 -10.45 -6.13 3.05
N LEU A 10 -10.64 -7.03 4.00
CA LEU A 10 -11.71 -6.88 4.98
C LEU A 10 -11.12 -6.34 6.26
N LEU A 11 -11.72 -5.28 6.76
CA LEU A 11 -11.35 -4.72 8.04
C LEU A 11 -12.45 -5.09 9.03
N ALA A 12 -12.08 -5.64 10.15
CA ALA A 12 -13.03 -5.99 11.19
C ALA A 12 -12.56 -5.41 12.51
N HIS A 13 -13.41 -4.60 13.11
CA HIS A 13 -13.11 -3.98 14.38
C HIS A 13 -14.14 -4.45 15.40
N GLN A 14 -13.68 -5.15 16.41
CA GLN A 14 -14.55 -5.62 17.46
C GLN A 14 -14.78 -4.47 18.44
N ILE A 15 -16.04 -4.11 18.63
CA ILE A 15 -16.39 -3.02 19.51
C ILE A 15 -16.56 -3.59 20.91
N PRO A 16 -15.69 -3.20 21.85
CA PRO A 16 -15.83 -3.68 23.21
C PRO A 16 -17.02 -2.98 23.84
N ALA A 17 -17.95 -3.72 24.27
CA ALA A 17 -19.11 -3.15 24.88
C ALA A 17 -19.42 -3.81 26.20
N GLY A 18 -18.45 -4.20 26.94
CA GLY A 18 -18.65 -4.65 28.27
C GLY A 18 -18.75 -6.13 28.45
N LYS A 19 -19.64 -6.84 28.06
CA LYS A 19 -19.77 -8.25 28.38
C LYS A 19 -19.75 -9.17 27.18
N GLU A 20 -20.00 -10.43 27.39
CA GLU A 20 -19.89 -11.38 26.32
C GLU A 20 -20.81 -11.13 25.14
N VAL A 21 -21.86 -10.42 25.33
CA VAL A 21 -22.77 -10.09 24.25
C VAL A 21 -22.07 -9.34 23.13
N LEU A 22 -21.00 -8.72 23.49
CA LEU A 22 -20.28 -7.88 22.62
C LEU A 22 -19.62 -8.47 21.48
N ASN A 23 -19.24 -9.69 21.57
CA ASN A 23 -18.58 -10.35 20.48
C ASN A 23 -19.50 -10.45 19.27
N MET A 24 -20.76 -10.09 19.44
CA MET A 24 -21.70 -10.09 18.35
C MET A 24 -21.65 -8.78 17.56
N PHE A 25 -21.08 -7.76 18.14
CA PHE A 25 -21.02 -6.45 17.49
C PHE A 25 -19.65 -6.25 16.88
N VAL A 26 -19.57 -6.38 15.57
CA VAL A 26 -18.35 -6.19 14.84
C VAL A 26 -18.57 -5.12 13.78
N ASP A 27 -17.77 -4.09 13.84
CA ASP A 27 -17.75 -3.06 12.82
C ASP A 27 -16.90 -3.61 11.69
N ARG A 28 -17.42 -3.67 10.47
CA ARG A 28 -16.74 -4.25 9.32
C ARG A 28 -16.78 -3.33 8.14
N ALA A 29 -15.74 -3.38 7.35
CA ALA A 29 -15.69 -2.67 6.10
C ALA A 29 -14.86 -3.43 5.10
N ARG A 30 -15.25 -3.38 3.84
CA ARG A 30 -14.46 -3.95 2.75
C ARG A 30 -13.88 -2.81 1.95
N ILE A 31 -12.58 -2.83 1.77
CA ILE A 31 -11.91 -1.83 0.95
C ILE A 31 -11.00 -2.52 -0.06
N TYR A 32 -10.57 -1.76 -1.03
CA TYR A 32 -9.64 -2.23 -2.06
C TYR A 32 -8.40 -1.37 -1.97
N ILE A 33 -7.26 -2.02 -1.85
CA ILE A 33 -5.99 -1.31 -1.74
C ILE A 33 -5.11 -1.64 -2.94
N LYS A 34 -4.31 -0.68 -3.33
CA LYS A 34 -3.36 -0.85 -4.41
C LYS A 34 -2.12 -0.08 -4.07
N SER A 35 -0.98 -0.76 -4.06
CA SER A 35 0.29 -0.08 -3.89
C SER A 35 0.63 0.69 -5.16
N GLY A 36 1.53 1.64 -5.04
CA GLY A 36 2.00 2.39 -6.19
C GLY A 36 2.86 1.52 -7.08
N LYS A 37 2.77 1.74 -8.37
CA LYS A 37 3.64 1.07 -9.32
C LYS A 37 4.98 1.76 -9.32
N GLY A 38 6.04 1.01 -9.56
CA GLY A 38 7.34 1.61 -9.79
C GLY A 38 7.33 2.38 -11.08
N GLY A 39 8.02 3.51 -11.11
CA GLY A 39 8.20 4.24 -12.34
C GLY A 39 9.12 3.48 -13.27
N GLY A 40 8.95 3.63 -14.56
CA GLY A 40 9.84 3.02 -15.53
C GLY A 40 11.18 3.71 -15.56
N GLY A 41 12.23 2.98 -15.85
CA GLY A 41 13.50 3.58 -16.13
C GLY A 41 13.45 4.32 -17.46
N ALA A 42 14.24 5.37 -17.60
CA ALA A 42 14.25 6.11 -18.84
C ALA A 42 14.82 5.26 -19.97
N VAL A 43 14.07 5.22 -21.05
CA VAL A 43 14.54 4.52 -22.24
C VAL A 43 15.13 5.59 -23.14
N THR A 44 16.43 5.48 -23.40
CA THR A 44 17.10 6.47 -24.22
C THR A 44 17.69 5.80 -25.43
N PHE A 45 18.33 6.59 -26.25
CA PHE A 45 18.98 6.08 -27.43
C PHE A 45 20.16 5.20 -27.13
N ARG A 46 20.52 5.12 -25.88
CA ARG A 46 21.59 4.25 -25.44
C ARG A 46 21.26 2.80 -25.64
N ARG A 47 20.07 2.52 -26.04
CA ARG A 47 19.71 1.16 -26.37
C ARG A 47 20.31 0.67 -27.65
N GLU A 48 21.03 1.51 -28.32
CA GLU A 48 21.72 1.11 -29.50
C GLU A 48 22.69 -0.03 -29.20
N PRO A 49 22.76 -1.01 -30.06
CA PRO A 49 23.57 -2.19 -29.79
C PRO A 49 25.05 -1.93 -29.65
N PHE A 50 25.49 -0.82 -30.12
CA PHE A 50 26.91 -0.51 -30.07
C PHE A 50 27.31 0.32 -28.87
N VAL A 51 26.46 0.45 -27.92
CA VAL A 51 26.77 1.20 -26.72
C VAL A 51 26.44 0.36 -25.49
N PRO A 52 27.02 -0.79 -25.37
CA PRO A 52 26.63 -1.74 -24.33
C PRO A 52 26.95 -1.26 -22.94
N GLU A 53 28.14 -0.77 -22.73
CA GLU A 53 28.47 -0.33 -21.44
C GLU A 53 28.12 1.07 -21.21
N GLY A 54 27.63 1.71 -22.17
CA GLY A 54 27.12 3.02 -21.95
C GLY A 54 26.04 3.02 -20.93
N GLY A 55 25.51 1.86 -20.69
CA GLY A 55 24.39 1.78 -19.82
C GLY A 55 23.34 2.76 -20.27
N PRO A 56 22.25 2.83 -19.58
CA PRO A 56 21.25 3.79 -19.95
C PRO A 56 21.71 5.17 -19.62
N ASP A 57 21.39 6.07 -20.51
CA ASP A 57 21.64 7.47 -20.31
C ASP A 57 20.57 8.08 -19.41
N GLY A 58 19.51 7.37 -19.17
CA GLY A 58 18.43 7.83 -18.31
C GLY A 58 18.61 7.38 -16.88
N GLY A 59 17.89 7.99 -15.98
CA GLY A 59 17.86 7.58 -14.58
C GLY A 59 16.90 6.44 -14.33
N ASP A 60 17.03 5.84 -13.18
CA ASP A 60 16.11 4.80 -12.72
C ASP A 60 14.76 5.43 -12.41
N GLY A 61 13.69 4.66 -12.55
CA GLY A 61 12.40 5.09 -12.08
C GLY A 61 12.32 5.00 -10.56
N GLY A 62 11.46 5.78 -9.97
CA GLY A 62 11.22 5.74 -8.53
C GLY A 62 10.35 4.56 -8.16
N ARG A 63 10.50 4.06 -6.93
CA ARG A 63 9.63 3.00 -6.47
C ARG A 63 8.25 3.56 -6.16
N GLY A 64 7.23 2.71 -6.25
CA GLY A 64 5.89 3.08 -5.84
C GLY A 64 5.74 3.09 -4.33
N GLY A 65 4.72 3.78 -3.84
CA GLY A 65 4.43 3.83 -2.42
C GLY A 65 3.78 2.57 -1.90
N ASP A 66 3.96 2.32 -0.63
CA ASP A 66 3.33 1.19 0.06
C ASP A 66 1.96 1.61 0.59
N VAL A 67 1.08 0.65 0.80
CA VAL A 67 -0.15 0.88 1.56
C VAL A 67 0.07 0.33 2.96
N ILE A 68 -0.07 1.18 3.94
CA ILE A 68 0.22 0.86 5.33
C ILE A 68 -1.03 1.09 6.17
N PHE A 69 -1.40 0.11 6.98
CA PHE A 69 -2.44 0.31 7.98
C PHE A 69 -1.79 0.68 9.31
N GLN A 70 -2.35 1.64 9.99
CA GLN A 70 -1.84 2.07 11.29
C GLN A 70 -2.98 2.23 12.28
N ALA A 71 -2.84 1.65 13.45
CA ALA A 71 -3.83 1.79 14.49
C ALA A 71 -3.76 3.19 15.10
N ASP A 72 -4.91 3.79 15.31
CA ASP A 72 -5.02 5.13 15.87
C ASP A 72 -6.08 5.12 16.97
N ARG A 73 -5.66 5.41 18.20
CA ARG A 73 -6.57 5.40 19.34
C ARG A 73 -7.68 6.44 19.24
N ASN A 74 -7.52 7.43 18.39
CA ASN A 74 -8.54 8.46 18.20
C ASN A 74 -9.69 8.02 17.31
N LEU A 75 -9.51 6.91 16.60
CA LEU A 75 -10.57 6.36 15.76
C LEU A 75 -11.31 5.28 16.50
N ARG A 76 -12.63 5.28 16.38
CA ARG A 76 -13.48 4.34 17.12
C ARG A 76 -14.33 3.45 16.22
N THR A 77 -14.33 3.73 14.92
CA THR A 77 -15.21 3.02 14.00
C THR A 77 -14.58 2.96 12.62
N LEU A 78 -15.02 1.96 11.87
CA LEU A 78 -14.62 1.82 10.45
C LEU A 78 -15.65 2.45 9.51
N MET A 79 -16.54 3.27 10.04
CA MET A 79 -17.65 3.81 9.24
C MET A 79 -17.17 4.57 8.00
N ASP A 80 -16.10 5.33 8.12
CA ASP A 80 -15.58 6.08 6.97
C ASP A 80 -15.21 5.20 5.79
N PHE A 81 -14.83 3.97 6.05
CA PHE A 81 -14.45 3.04 5.00
C PHE A 81 -15.64 2.50 4.22
N ARG A 82 -16.85 2.79 4.66
CA ARG A 82 -18.04 2.44 3.91
C ARG A 82 -18.30 3.44 2.80
N TYR A 83 -17.75 4.64 2.93
CA TYR A 83 -17.93 5.71 1.96
C TYR A 83 -16.80 5.74 0.94
N LYS A 84 -15.57 5.60 1.40
CA LYS A 84 -14.42 5.53 0.50
C LYS A 84 -13.87 4.12 0.57
N ARG A 85 -13.94 3.42 -0.54
CA ARG A 85 -13.55 2.01 -0.60
C ARG A 85 -12.26 1.72 -1.35
N LYS A 86 -11.79 2.66 -2.16
CA LYS A 86 -10.55 2.48 -2.91
C LYS A 86 -9.45 3.33 -2.34
N TYR A 87 -8.30 2.72 -2.15
CA TYR A 87 -7.13 3.40 -1.60
C TYR A 87 -5.92 3.01 -2.42
N GLU A 88 -5.30 3.98 -3.04
CA GLU A 88 -4.14 3.75 -3.88
C GLU A 88 -2.98 4.60 -3.40
N ALA A 89 -1.81 3.97 -3.23
CA ALA A 89 -0.60 4.70 -2.94
C ALA A 89 -0.05 5.30 -4.24
N GLU A 90 0.81 6.28 -4.09
CA GLU A 90 1.34 7.02 -5.22
C GLU A 90 2.31 6.17 -6.03
N ASN A 91 2.23 6.27 -7.34
CA ASN A 91 3.18 5.60 -8.23
C ASN A 91 4.51 6.32 -8.19
N GLY A 92 5.57 5.58 -8.43
CA GLY A 92 6.87 6.18 -8.66
C GLY A 92 6.90 6.88 -10.01
N GLN A 93 7.73 7.88 -10.13
CA GLN A 93 7.87 8.60 -11.37
C GLN A 93 8.88 7.91 -12.27
N ASN A 94 8.71 8.07 -13.56
CA ASN A 94 9.65 7.55 -14.52
C ASN A 94 10.98 8.27 -14.42
N GLY A 95 12.06 7.56 -14.69
CA GLY A 95 13.36 8.19 -14.85
C GLY A 95 13.40 9.06 -16.09
N MET A 96 14.30 10.02 -16.09
CA MET A 96 14.45 10.94 -17.19
C MET A 96 15.84 10.84 -17.78
N LYS A 97 16.02 11.45 -18.94
CA LYS A 97 17.32 11.48 -19.59
C LYS A 97 18.38 12.12 -18.70
N LYS A 98 19.63 11.86 -19.02
CA LYS A 98 20.80 12.38 -18.29
C LYS A 98 20.83 11.90 -16.85
N LYS A 99 20.45 10.68 -16.65
CA LYS A 99 20.49 9.99 -15.34
C LYS A 99 19.67 10.70 -14.26
N ARG A 100 18.58 11.32 -14.64
CA ARG A 100 17.67 11.88 -13.66
C ARG A 100 16.77 10.75 -13.15
N PHE A 101 16.85 10.52 -11.86
CA PHE A 101 16.06 9.48 -11.26
C PHE A 101 14.63 9.93 -11.05
N GLY A 102 13.70 9.04 -11.24
CA GLY A 102 12.31 9.32 -10.94
C GLY A 102 12.10 9.39 -9.44
N LYS A 103 11.19 10.26 -9.04
CA LYS A 103 10.86 10.42 -7.63
C LYS A 103 10.07 9.20 -7.14
N ALA A 104 10.35 8.74 -5.93
CA ALA A 104 9.58 7.67 -5.32
C ALA A 104 8.16 8.16 -4.99
N GLY A 105 7.19 7.27 -5.14
CA GLY A 105 5.83 7.58 -4.72
C GLY A 105 5.70 7.54 -3.21
N GLU A 106 4.83 8.36 -2.67
CA GLU A 106 4.63 8.40 -1.24
C GLU A 106 3.81 7.20 -0.77
N ASN A 107 4.11 6.75 0.43
CA ASN A 107 3.33 5.70 1.07
C ASN A 107 1.97 6.26 1.46
N LEU A 108 0.97 5.42 1.40
CA LEU A 108 -0.36 5.77 1.87
C LEU A 108 -0.58 5.11 3.22
N VAL A 109 -0.79 5.92 4.24
CA VAL A 109 -1.09 5.42 5.57
C VAL A 109 -2.59 5.49 5.80
N ILE A 110 -3.20 4.34 6.03
CA ILE A 110 -4.64 4.25 6.29
C ILE A 110 -4.79 4.00 7.79
N LYS A 111 -5.39 4.96 8.48
CA LYS A 111 -5.58 4.84 9.91
C LYS A 111 -6.85 4.08 10.23
N VAL A 112 -6.76 3.17 11.16
CA VAL A 112 -7.87 2.31 11.60
C VAL A 112 -7.93 2.31 13.13
N PRO A 113 -9.08 1.97 13.71
CA PRO A 113 -9.17 1.87 15.17
C PRO A 113 -8.24 0.80 15.73
N MET A 114 -7.83 0.97 16.97
CA MET A 114 -7.12 -0.09 17.69
C MET A 114 -8.01 -1.31 17.77
N GLY A 115 -7.43 -2.48 17.63
CA GLY A 115 -8.20 -3.72 17.63
C GLY A 115 -8.79 -4.07 16.27
N THR A 116 -8.35 -3.39 15.22
CA THR A 116 -8.78 -3.73 13.86
C THR A 116 -7.96 -4.89 13.34
N ILE A 117 -8.67 -5.86 12.79
CA ILE A 117 -8.06 -7.02 12.15
C ILE A 117 -8.10 -6.79 10.65
N VAL A 118 -6.96 -6.96 10.00
CA VAL A 118 -6.84 -6.82 8.55
C VAL A 118 -6.84 -8.21 7.94
N ILE A 119 -7.80 -8.49 7.09
CA ILE A 119 -8.01 -9.81 6.51
C ILE A 119 -7.89 -9.73 4.99
N ASP A 120 -7.13 -10.66 4.41
CA ASP A 120 -7.03 -10.77 2.96
C ASP A 120 -8.33 -11.40 2.45
N GLU A 121 -9.08 -10.67 1.66
CA GLU A 121 -10.35 -11.16 1.15
C GLU A 121 -10.19 -12.39 0.27
N ALA A 122 -9.16 -12.45 -0.52
CA ALA A 122 -8.96 -13.55 -1.46
C ALA A 122 -8.75 -14.89 -0.75
N THR A 123 -8.07 -14.89 0.37
CA THR A 123 -7.72 -16.12 1.08
C THR A 123 -8.46 -16.29 2.40
N GLY A 124 -9.05 -15.23 2.91
CA GLY A 124 -9.68 -15.23 4.22
C GLY A 124 -8.69 -15.23 5.38
N ARG A 125 -7.41 -15.07 5.09
CA ARG A 125 -6.39 -15.10 6.14
C ARG A 125 -6.27 -13.78 6.84
N VAL A 126 -6.07 -13.85 8.15
CA VAL A 126 -5.78 -12.65 8.94
C VAL A 126 -4.35 -12.23 8.63
N MET A 127 -4.20 -11.02 8.12
CA MET A 127 -2.88 -10.50 7.78
C MET A 127 -2.24 -9.86 9.01
N LYS A 128 -3.02 -9.18 9.82
CA LYS A 128 -2.51 -8.50 11.00
C LYS A 128 -3.64 -8.13 11.93
N ASP A 129 -3.35 -8.19 13.22
CA ASP A 129 -4.23 -7.69 14.27
C ASP A 129 -3.55 -6.47 14.88
N LEU A 130 -4.10 -5.29 14.62
CA LEU A 130 -3.51 -4.04 15.07
C LEU A 130 -4.08 -3.68 16.42
N THR A 131 -3.40 -4.06 17.48
CA THR A 131 -3.92 -3.92 18.83
C THR A 131 -3.49 -2.66 19.55
N GLU A 132 -2.33 -2.11 19.23
CA GLU A 132 -1.78 -0.97 19.95
C GLU A 132 -1.76 0.29 19.12
N ASP A 133 -1.92 1.43 19.80
CA ASP A 133 -1.86 2.73 19.15
C ASP A 133 -0.53 2.93 18.45
N GLY A 134 -0.57 3.37 17.21
CA GLY A 134 0.63 3.60 16.42
C GLY A 134 1.20 2.36 15.77
N GLU A 135 0.68 1.19 16.09
CA GLU A 135 1.13 -0.04 15.45
C GLU A 135 0.80 -0.01 13.97
N SER A 136 1.76 -0.36 13.13
CA SER A 136 1.56 -0.29 11.68
C SER A 136 1.90 -1.60 11.00
N PHE A 137 1.35 -1.77 9.81
CA PHE A 137 1.54 -2.97 9.02
C PHE A 137 1.49 -2.62 7.53
N VAL A 138 2.49 -3.06 6.78
CA VAL A 138 2.52 -2.86 5.34
C VAL A 138 1.65 -3.92 4.69
N ALA A 139 0.50 -3.52 4.19
CA ALA A 139 -0.44 -4.44 3.57
C ALA A 139 -0.17 -4.66 2.08
N ALA A 140 0.38 -3.68 1.42
CA ALA A 140 0.75 -3.80 0.02
C ALA A 140 2.03 -3.02 -0.22
N LYS A 141 3.03 -3.68 -0.73
CA LYS A 141 4.32 -3.07 -0.94
C LYS A 141 4.43 -2.48 -2.34
N GLY A 142 4.96 -1.28 -2.43
CA GLY A 142 5.12 -0.61 -3.71
C GLY A 142 6.07 -1.34 -4.63
N GLY A 143 5.88 -1.15 -5.92
CA GLY A 143 6.70 -1.77 -6.93
C GLY A 143 8.07 -1.13 -7.02
N ARG A 144 9.03 -1.88 -7.48
CA ARG A 144 10.38 -1.36 -7.70
C ARG A 144 10.38 -0.41 -8.87
N GLY A 145 11.22 0.61 -8.78
CA GLY A 145 11.47 1.44 -9.95
C GLY A 145 12.27 0.69 -10.98
N GLY A 146 11.99 0.97 -12.23
CA GLY A 146 12.76 0.39 -13.33
C GLY A 146 14.12 1.06 -13.45
N ARG A 147 15.07 0.32 -13.94
CA ARG A 147 16.40 0.87 -14.18
C ARG A 147 16.43 1.62 -15.49
N GLY A 148 17.09 2.73 -15.46
CA GLY A 148 17.28 3.55 -16.63
C GLY A 148 18.33 3.03 -17.58
#